data_e9bff98c3cb49e815e20d83556688913
#
_entry.id   e9bff98c3cb49e815e20d83556688913
#
_cell.length_a   1.000
_cell.length_b   1.000
_cell.length_c   1.000
_cell.angle_alpha   90.00
_cell.angle_beta   90.00
_cell.angle_gamma   90.00
#
_symmetry.space_group_name_H-M   'P 1'
#
loop_
_entity.id
_entity.type
_entity.pdbx_description
1 polymer ?
#
loop_
_entity_poly.entity_id
_entity_poly.type
_entity_poly.pdbx_seq_one_letter_code
_entity_poly.pdbx_strand_id
1 'polypeptide(L)'
;MRKLIRRADVLVQNFRPGTMERLGLSEAALRAENPRLIYVSISGVGERGPYAKKRVYDPIIQGLSGFADLQADPETRRPRMIRTIVADKTTAIFAAQAVTAALFARERTGEG
;
A
#
# COMPACT_ATOMS: atom_id res chain seq x y z
N MET A 1 -11.35 15.56 9.04
CA MET A 1 -10.15 14.77 8.70
C MET A 1 -8.85 15.55 8.94
N ARG A 2 -8.59 16.73 8.32
CA ARG A 2 -7.33 17.49 8.49
C ARG A 2 -6.95 17.77 9.95
N LYS A 3 -7.92 18.12 10.83
CA LYS A 3 -7.64 18.32 12.26
C LYS A 3 -7.06 17.09 12.97
N LEU A 4 -7.45 15.87 12.53
CA LEU A 4 -6.89 14.62 13.04
C LEU A 4 -5.48 14.40 12.50
N ILE A 5 -5.27 14.66 11.20
CA ILE A 5 -4.00 14.44 10.53
C ILE A 5 -2.88 15.33 11.09
N ARG A 6 -3.19 16.57 11.50
CA ARG A 6 -2.23 17.47 12.17
C ARG A 6 -1.66 16.89 13.47
N ARG A 7 -2.35 15.93 14.07
CA ARG A 7 -1.96 15.29 15.34
C ARG A 7 -1.58 13.83 15.17
N ALA A 8 -1.67 13.30 13.94
CA ALA A 8 -1.35 11.93 13.64
C ALA A 8 0.15 11.78 13.36
N ASP A 9 0.72 10.66 13.78
CA ASP A 9 2.07 10.26 13.42
C ASP A 9 2.11 9.58 12.06
N VAL A 10 1.09 8.79 11.76
CA VAL A 10 1.02 7.97 10.56
C VAL A 10 -0.36 8.09 9.93
N LEU A 11 -0.41 8.26 8.63
CA LEU A 11 -1.60 8.12 7.80
C LEU A 11 -1.41 6.94 6.85
N VAL A 12 -2.29 5.96 6.93
CA VAL A 12 -2.34 4.84 5.98
C VAL A 12 -3.57 4.98 5.11
N GLN A 13 -3.40 4.88 3.81
CA GLN A 13 -4.51 4.88 2.87
C GLN A 13 -4.29 3.80 1.79
N ASN A 14 -5.39 3.21 1.31
CA ASN A 14 -5.39 2.24 0.21
C ASN A 14 -6.45 2.59 -0.85
N PHE A 15 -6.73 3.86 -1.02
CA PHE A 15 -7.63 4.32 -2.08
C PHE A 15 -6.96 4.21 -3.45
N ARG A 16 -7.79 4.28 -4.49
CA ARG A 16 -7.28 4.35 -5.85
C ARG A 16 -6.44 5.60 -6.07
N PRO A 17 -5.39 5.51 -6.90
CA PRO A 17 -4.59 6.69 -7.28
C PRO A 17 -5.45 7.87 -7.69
N GLY A 18 -5.10 9.06 -7.22
CA GLY A 18 -5.84 10.31 -7.46
C GLY A 18 -7.04 10.55 -6.55
N THR A 19 -7.42 9.61 -5.69
CA THR A 19 -8.56 9.81 -4.77
C THR A 19 -8.21 10.76 -3.64
N MET A 20 -7.04 10.61 -3.03
CA MET A 20 -6.60 11.48 -1.96
C MET A 20 -6.43 12.93 -2.45
N GLU A 21 -5.93 13.12 -3.67
CA GLU A 21 -5.83 14.42 -4.32
C GLU A 21 -7.20 15.08 -4.48
N ARG A 22 -8.19 14.34 -5.01
CA ARG A 22 -9.57 14.85 -5.17
C ARG A 22 -10.23 15.22 -3.83
N LEU A 23 -9.86 14.56 -2.76
CA LEU A 23 -10.31 14.87 -1.41
C LEU A 23 -9.55 16.04 -0.75
N GLY A 24 -8.54 16.60 -1.43
CA GLY A 24 -7.67 17.64 -0.89
C GLY A 24 -6.74 17.11 0.20
N LEU A 25 -6.45 15.81 0.19
CA LEU A 25 -5.62 15.10 1.17
C LEU A 25 -4.38 14.50 0.50
N SER A 26 -3.82 15.19 -0.51
CA SER A 26 -2.58 14.76 -1.15
C SER A 26 -1.42 14.72 -0.14
N GLU A 27 -0.44 13.88 -0.37
CA GLU A 27 0.75 13.79 0.45
C GLU A 27 1.40 15.16 0.65
N ALA A 28 1.63 15.91 -0.43
CA ALA A 28 2.23 17.24 -0.38
C ALA A 28 1.44 18.22 0.50
N ALA A 29 0.11 18.24 0.36
CA ALA A 29 -0.74 19.12 1.17
C ALA A 29 -0.72 18.74 2.65
N LEU A 30 -0.68 17.44 2.97
CA LEU A 30 -0.67 16.97 4.34
C LEU A 30 0.69 17.13 5.01
N ARG A 31 1.79 16.93 4.29
CA ARG A 31 3.15 17.20 4.78
C ARG A 31 3.39 18.68 5.02
N ALA A 32 2.81 19.57 4.22
CA ALA A 32 2.88 21.01 4.47
C ALA A 32 2.20 21.41 5.80
N GLU A 33 1.14 20.67 6.22
CA GLU A 33 0.45 20.90 7.49
C GLU A 33 1.10 20.15 8.67
N ASN A 34 1.75 19.01 8.41
CA ASN A 34 2.44 18.19 9.40
C ASN A 34 3.69 17.54 8.77
N PRO A 35 4.85 18.21 8.82
CA PRO A 35 6.10 17.69 8.25
C PRO A 35 6.58 16.37 8.88
N ARG A 36 6.10 16.06 10.08
CA ARG A 36 6.42 14.80 10.79
C ARG A 36 5.52 13.63 10.40
N LEU A 37 4.53 13.86 9.53
CA LEU A 37 3.58 12.82 9.13
C LEU A 37 4.25 11.76 8.26
N ILE A 38 4.15 10.52 8.67
CA ILE A 38 4.48 9.37 7.82
C ILE A 38 3.26 9.05 6.98
N TYR A 39 3.37 9.25 5.67
CA TYR A 39 2.29 9.01 4.71
C TYR A 39 2.51 7.67 4.01
N VAL A 40 1.58 6.74 4.20
CA VAL A 40 1.63 5.40 3.60
C VAL A 40 0.54 5.25 2.56
N SER A 41 0.94 5.07 1.31
CA SER A 41 0.04 4.79 0.19
C SER A 41 0.18 3.32 -0.22
N ILE A 42 -0.90 2.57 -0.11
CA ILE A 42 -0.97 1.17 -0.55
C ILE A 42 -1.77 1.11 -1.84
N SER A 43 -1.19 0.57 -2.89
CA SER A 43 -1.85 0.36 -4.17
C SER A 43 -1.55 -1.03 -4.72
N GLY A 44 -2.46 -1.59 -5.52
CA GLY A 44 -2.32 -2.98 -5.99
C GLY A 44 -1.14 -3.21 -6.94
N VAL A 45 -0.81 -2.22 -7.78
CA VAL A 45 0.26 -2.34 -8.79
C VAL A 45 1.13 -1.08 -8.88
N GLY A 46 1.15 -0.28 -7.83
CA GLY A 46 1.86 1.00 -7.81
C GLY A 46 1.04 2.14 -8.42
N GLU A 47 1.53 3.35 -8.24
CA GLU A 47 0.86 4.59 -8.69
C GLU A 47 1.29 5.01 -10.11
N ARG A 48 2.30 4.37 -10.66
CA ARG A 48 2.88 4.66 -11.99
C ARG A 48 2.85 3.43 -12.87
N GLY A 49 2.88 3.64 -14.19
CA GLY A 49 2.91 2.57 -15.18
C GLY A 49 1.55 2.24 -15.77
N PRO A 50 1.50 1.30 -16.74
CA PRO A 50 0.31 1.03 -17.54
C PRO A 50 -0.86 0.44 -16.76
N TYR A 51 -0.59 -0.15 -15.60
CA TYR A 51 -1.60 -0.78 -14.75
C TYR A 51 -2.04 0.08 -13.56
N ALA A 52 -1.46 1.24 -13.31
CA ALA A 52 -1.72 2.06 -12.13
C ALA A 52 -3.22 2.36 -11.89
N LYS A 53 -4.02 2.47 -12.95
CA LYS A 53 -5.47 2.72 -12.88
C LYS A 53 -6.32 1.44 -12.84
N LYS A 54 -5.72 0.25 -12.97
CA LYS A 54 -6.47 -1.00 -12.94
C LYS A 54 -6.98 -1.29 -11.53
N ARG A 55 -8.18 -1.86 -11.49
CA ARG A 55 -8.74 -2.41 -10.25
C ARG A 55 -8.11 -3.76 -10.02
N VAL A 56 -7.51 -3.95 -8.86
CA VAL A 56 -6.95 -5.23 -8.46
C VAL A 56 -7.44 -5.59 -7.07
N TYR A 57 -7.51 -6.89 -6.85
CA TYR A 57 -7.77 -7.53 -5.57
C TYR A 57 -6.75 -8.66 -5.42
N ASP A 58 -6.62 -9.21 -4.23
CA ASP A 58 -5.66 -10.28 -3.92
C ASP A 58 -5.59 -11.39 -4.99
N PRO A 59 -6.71 -11.98 -5.49
CA PRO A 59 -6.64 -13.02 -6.51
C PRO A 59 -6.01 -12.56 -7.83
N ILE A 60 -6.21 -11.30 -8.19
CA ILE A 60 -5.61 -10.74 -9.42
C ILE A 60 -4.10 -10.60 -9.22
N ILE A 61 -3.66 -10.17 -8.03
CA ILE A 61 -2.24 -10.07 -7.70
C ILE A 61 -1.60 -11.46 -7.66
N GLN A 62 -2.26 -12.48 -7.11
CA GLN A 62 -1.76 -13.86 -7.15
C GLN A 62 -1.53 -14.35 -8.59
N GLY A 63 -2.45 -14.00 -9.51
CA GLY A 63 -2.27 -14.34 -10.94
C GLY A 63 -1.14 -13.57 -11.60
N LEU A 64 -1.08 -12.25 -11.39
CA LEU A 64 -0.06 -11.37 -12.00
C LEU A 64 1.35 -11.64 -11.49
N SER A 65 1.50 -12.03 -10.24
CA SER A 65 2.81 -12.30 -9.60
C SER A 65 3.36 -13.69 -9.88
N GLY A 66 2.57 -14.57 -10.49
CA GLY A 66 2.95 -15.97 -10.69
C GLY A 66 2.66 -16.89 -9.50
N PHE A 67 2.17 -16.39 -8.37
CA PHE A 67 1.82 -17.23 -7.22
C PHE A 67 0.85 -18.35 -7.57
N ALA A 68 -0.15 -18.05 -8.41
CA ALA A 68 -1.11 -19.05 -8.84
C ALA A 68 -0.47 -20.18 -9.66
N ASP A 69 0.55 -19.86 -10.46
CA ASP A 69 1.29 -20.85 -11.25
C ASP A 69 2.22 -21.69 -10.37
N LEU A 70 2.89 -21.08 -9.39
CA LEU A 70 3.69 -21.82 -8.40
C LEU A 70 2.86 -22.82 -7.59
N GLN A 71 1.56 -22.59 -7.46
CA GLN A 71 0.60 -23.49 -6.79
C GLN A 71 -0.13 -24.42 -7.77
N ALA A 72 0.34 -24.49 -9.03
CA ALA A 72 -0.31 -25.30 -10.06
C ALA A 72 -0.43 -26.76 -9.63
N ASP A 73 -1.56 -27.35 -10.00
CA ASP A 73 -1.79 -28.78 -9.81
C ASP A 73 -0.70 -29.60 -10.52
N PRO A 74 -0.01 -30.52 -9.83
CA PRO A 74 1.13 -31.24 -10.42
C PRO A 74 0.76 -32.13 -11.60
N GLU A 75 -0.47 -32.65 -11.63
CA GLU A 75 -0.94 -33.57 -12.69
C GLU A 75 -1.53 -32.78 -13.86
N THR A 76 -2.43 -31.86 -13.58
CA THR A 76 -3.17 -31.12 -14.62
C THR A 76 -2.50 -29.84 -15.07
N ARG A 77 -1.47 -29.38 -14.33
CA ARG A 77 -0.76 -28.11 -14.56
C ARG A 77 -1.67 -26.88 -14.50
N ARG A 78 -2.86 -27.00 -13.93
CA ARG A 78 -3.78 -25.87 -13.76
C ARG A 78 -3.33 -24.98 -12.62
N PRO A 79 -3.17 -23.66 -12.85
CA PRO A 79 -2.86 -22.71 -11.77
C PRO A 79 -3.90 -22.77 -10.64
N ARG A 80 -3.44 -22.66 -9.41
CA ARG A 80 -4.29 -22.65 -8.22
C ARG A 80 -4.02 -21.42 -7.37
N MET A 81 -5.09 -20.78 -6.90
CA MET A 81 -4.98 -19.68 -5.93
C MET A 81 -4.70 -20.24 -4.53
N ILE A 82 -3.88 -19.54 -3.77
CA ILE A 82 -3.78 -19.75 -2.34
C ILE A 82 -5.13 -19.37 -1.72
N ARG A 83 -5.69 -20.24 -0.87
CA ARG A 83 -7.01 -20.04 -0.24
C ARG A 83 -6.96 -19.02 0.91
N THR A 84 -6.26 -17.93 0.71
CA THR A 84 -6.22 -16.79 1.63
C THR A 84 -5.81 -15.54 0.86
N ILE A 85 -6.05 -14.37 1.42
CA ILE A 85 -5.61 -13.07 0.89
C ILE A 85 -4.10 -12.87 1.17
N VAL A 86 -3.27 -13.67 0.51
CA VAL A 86 -1.82 -13.72 0.80
C VAL A 86 -1.11 -12.42 0.43
N ALA A 87 -1.48 -11.80 -0.69
CA ALA A 87 -0.89 -10.53 -1.12
C ALA A 87 -1.25 -9.40 -0.15
N ASP A 88 -2.52 -9.30 0.26
CA ASP A 88 -2.98 -8.31 1.23
C ASP A 88 -2.27 -8.47 2.59
N LYS A 89 -2.18 -9.70 3.10
CA LYS A 89 -1.51 -9.98 4.38
C LYS A 89 -0.02 -9.66 4.34
N THR A 90 0.64 -10.03 3.25
CA THR A 90 2.06 -9.75 3.07
C THR A 90 2.30 -8.24 2.97
N THR A 91 1.48 -7.54 2.20
CA THR A 91 1.53 -6.06 2.10
C THR A 91 1.34 -5.42 3.47
N ALA A 92 0.40 -5.89 4.29
CA ALA A 92 0.17 -5.36 5.63
C ALA A 92 1.40 -5.50 6.54
N ILE A 93 2.09 -6.66 6.49
CA ILE A 93 3.31 -6.89 7.27
C ILE A 93 4.43 -5.96 6.81
N PHE A 94 4.68 -5.85 5.51
CA PHE A 94 5.70 -4.94 4.97
C PHE A 94 5.37 -3.47 5.23
N ALA A 95 4.10 -3.08 5.14
CA ALA A 95 3.69 -1.72 5.48
C ALA A 95 3.94 -1.41 6.96
N ALA A 96 3.62 -2.32 7.86
CA ALA A 96 3.89 -2.16 9.29
C ALA A 96 5.40 -2.04 9.57
N GLN A 97 6.22 -2.87 8.92
CA GLN A 97 7.68 -2.79 9.02
C GLN A 97 8.22 -1.45 8.49
N ALA A 98 7.75 -1.00 7.32
CA ALA A 98 8.15 0.27 6.73
C ALA A 98 7.77 1.46 7.62
N VAL A 99 6.56 1.44 8.20
CA VAL A 99 6.10 2.45 9.17
C VAL A 99 7.02 2.49 10.38
N THR A 100 7.37 1.33 10.94
CA THR A 100 8.27 1.26 12.11
C THR A 100 9.65 1.83 11.78
N ALA A 101 10.19 1.48 10.61
CA ALA A 101 11.48 2.01 10.15
C ALA A 101 11.42 3.54 9.92
N ALA A 102 10.33 4.05 9.34
CA ALA A 102 10.13 5.47 9.12
C ALA A 102 9.97 6.24 10.44
N LEU A 103 9.25 5.69 11.42
CA LEU A 103 9.16 6.25 12.77
C LEU A 103 10.54 6.36 13.43
N PHE A 104 11.33 5.30 13.33
CA PHE A 104 12.70 5.30 13.85
C PHE A 104 13.62 6.32 13.15
N ALA A 105 13.52 6.45 11.83
CA ALA A 105 14.25 7.45 11.06
C ALA A 105 13.84 8.87 11.46
N ARG A 106 12.53 9.10 11.62
CA ARG A 106 11.96 10.40 12.01
C ARG A 106 12.51 10.92 13.35
N GLU A 107 12.80 10.04 14.31
CA GLU A 107 13.39 10.46 15.60
C GLU A 107 14.79 11.05 15.43
N ARG A 108 15.46 10.77 14.33
CA ARG A 108 16.80 11.30 14.00
C ARG A 108 16.74 12.50 13.07
N THR A 109 15.84 12.48 12.11
CA THR A 109 15.73 13.51 11.06
C THR A 109 14.77 14.64 11.44
N GLY A 110 13.80 14.36 12.30
CA GLY A 110 12.69 15.28 12.60
C GLY A 110 11.57 15.27 11.56
N GLU A 111 11.75 14.59 10.42
CA GLU A 111 10.81 14.58 9.29
C GLU A 111 10.21 13.18 9.08
N GLY A 112 8.94 13.14 8.65
CA GLY A 112 8.22 11.91 8.35
C GLY A 112 8.47 11.36 6.94
#